data_96d05389509cbfca7095aac50122462e
#
_entry.id   96d05389509cbfca7095aac50122462e
#
_cell.length_a   1.000
_cell.length_b   1.000
_cell.length_c   1.000
_cell.angle_alpha   90.00
_cell.angle_beta   90.00
_cell.angle_gamma   90.00
#
_symmetry.space_group_name_H-M   'P 1'
#
loop_
_entity.id
_entity.type
_entity.pdbx_description
1 polymer ?
#
loop_
_entity_poly.entity_id
_entity_poly.type
_entity_poly.pdbx_seq_one_letter_code
_entity_poly.pdbx_strand_id
1 'polypeptide(L)'
;MNRKRIYIAGLLTVATLIVAAGCKVDNRFDFEKLDLESTLGKGSTIPIGSVNPVYLRDFLRLDGEYIVTDENGDYRVRFDTDSFPFSVIAPPAAGQDLSYEFEPLQYDMVDLSEMFTDAGQGFVAELPELEVGLHVDSGVPAVFSFDAVLETAKDGKPMRKYSLDGLPVTYGKTDYILNMTGNGSRNDVIYKQIQDIDKILSPIPDALKINDLTVSMDQDQLTLLEPGKEYDVSGYASVDTPLSFTAESHLDLSLPLDAKLNEGIGIRKAVLKMNVTNSIPLAFSAVVMALDKSGNVIQDVSAKTDVPIAAGTIATPAKTEVAVTLTTGGDLRFDGLVLHLSAASNAQVAGTHLNQSQGLEFKDLVLSLPDGIQVK
;
A
#
# COMPACT_ATOMS: atom_id res chain seq x y z
N MET A 1 1.76 -4.67 36.14
CA MET A 1 1.99 -6.05 35.67
C MET A 1 2.45 -5.98 34.23
N ASN A 2 3.74 -6.15 34.07
CA ASN A 2 4.59 -6.48 32.92
C ASN A 2 4.29 -5.95 31.50
N ARG A 3 4.79 -4.73 31.23
CA ARG A 3 4.99 -4.19 29.87
C ARG A 3 6.15 -4.89 29.08
N LYS A 4 6.96 -5.72 29.72
CA LYS A 4 8.09 -6.44 29.10
C LYS A 4 7.71 -7.67 28.27
N ARG A 5 6.50 -8.21 28.39
CA ARG A 5 6.07 -9.40 27.64
C ARG A 5 5.55 -9.12 26.22
N ILE A 6 5.21 -7.86 25.90
CA ILE A 6 4.67 -7.47 24.59
C ILE A 6 5.78 -7.34 23.53
N TYR A 7 7.01 -6.91 23.95
CA TYR A 7 8.13 -6.79 23.02
C TYR A 7 8.74 -8.12 22.55
N ILE A 8 8.59 -9.19 23.34
CA ILE A 8 9.12 -10.53 22.99
C ILE A 8 8.19 -11.23 21.96
N ALA A 9 6.89 -10.97 22.00
CA ALA A 9 5.96 -11.55 21.04
C ALA A 9 6.10 -10.93 19.64
N GLY A 10 6.41 -9.63 19.55
CA GLY A 10 6.66 -8.96 18.26
C GLY A 10 7.96 -9.42 17.59
N LEU A 11 8.99 -9.76 18.37
CA LEU A 11 10.27 -10.24 17.83
C LEU A 11 10.20 -11.68 17.28
N LEU A 12 9.35 -12.52 17.83
CA LEU A 12 9.18 -13.91 17.39
C LEU A 12 8.37 -14.01 16.07
N THR A 13 7.50 -13.05 15.79
CA THR A 13 6.71 -13.03 14.53
C THR A 13 7.55 -12.60 13.34
N VAL A 14 8.56 -11.76 13.53
CA VAL A 14 9.48 -11.34 12.45
C VAL A 14 10.36 -12.50 11.97
N ALA A 15 10.74 -13.42 12.85
CA ALA A 15 11.59 -14.56 12.49
C ALA A 15 10.88 -15.60 11.59
N THR A 16 9.56 -15.69 11.61
CA THR A 16 8.79 -16.67 10.82
C THR A 16 8.40 -16.19 9.43
N LEU A 17 8.43 -14.88 9.15
CA LEU A 17 8.09 -14.31 7.84
C LEU A 17 9.25 -14.26 6.82
N ILE A 18 10.49 -14.53 7.26
CA ILE A 18 11.70 -14.47 6.41
C ILE A 18 11.75 -15.59 5.34
N VAL A 19 10.90 -16.61 5.42
CA VAL A 19 11.01 -17.82 4.57
C VAL A 19 10.33 -17.69 3.20
N ALA A 20 9.49 -16.67 2.94
CA ALA A 20 8.64 -16.63 1.75
C ALA A 20 9.13 -15.73 0.59
N ALA A 21 10.01 -14.76 0.82
CA ALA A 21 10.55 -13.92 -0.25
C ALA A 21 11.89 -14.46 -0.75
N GLY A 22 11.84 -15.50 -1.56
CA GLY A 22 13.02 -16.08 -2.19
C GLY A 22 13.62 -15.19 -3.28
N CYS A 23 14.30 -14.11 -2.92
CA CYS A 23 15.27 -13.47 -3.79
C CYS A 23 16.39 -14.46 -4.05
N LYS A 24 16.53 -14.95 -5.28
CA LYS A 24 17.69 -15.75 -5.69
C LYS A 24 18.92 -14.85 -5.67
N VAL A 25 19.67 -14.90 -4.59
CA VAL A 25 21.02 -14.36 -4.53
C VAL A 25 21.94 -15.28 -5.34
N ASP A 26 22.72 -14.70 -6.24
CA ASP A 26 23.67 -15.43 -7.08
C ASP A 26 24.83 -15.94 -6.19
N ASN A 27 24.86 -17.24 -5.93
CA ASN A 27 25.79 -17.95 -5.01
C ASN A 27 27.24 -17.94 -5.49
N ARG A 28 27.83 -16.78 -5.87
CA ARG A 28 29.19 -16.73 -6.43
C ARG A 28 30.32 -16.65 -5.39
N PHE A 29 30.03 -16.46 -4.13
CA PHE A 29 31.06 -16.34 -3.09
C PHE A 29 30.79 -17.29 -1.94
N ASP A 30 31.38 -18.47 -2.03
CA ASP A 30 31.46 -19.47 -0.98
C ASP A 30 32.76 -19.24 -0.19
N PHE A 31 32.65 -18.69 1.01
CA PHE A 31 33.80 -18.46 1.90
C PHE A 31 34.52 -19.75 2.30
N GLU A 32 33.87 -20.91 2.19
CA GLU A 32 34.52 -22.22 2.43
C GLU A 32 35.60 -22.54 1.39
N LYS A 33 35.57 -21.85 0.22
CA LYS A 33 36.55 -22.03 -0.86
C LYS A 33 37.65 -20.97 -0.89
N LEU A 34 37.60 -19.97 -0.01
CA LEU A 34 38.71 -19.05 0.16
C LEU A 34 39.80 -19.76 0.93
N ASP A 35 40.99 -19.91 0.30
CA ASP A 35 42.21 -20.32 0.97
C ASP A 35 42.66 -19.22 1.94
N LEU A 36 42.16 -19.29 3.17
CA LEU A 36 42.33 -18.29 4.22
C LEU A 36 43.75 -18.38 4.86
N GLU A 37 44.62 -19.30 4.45
CA GLU A 37 45.99 -19.39 4.93
C GLU A 37 46.90 -18.26 4.44
N SER A 38 46.51 -17.55 3.37
CA SER A 38 47.27 -16.41 2.88
C SER A 38 46.67 -15.07 3.33
N THR A 39 47.03 -14.65 4.56
CA THR A 39 47.17 -13.25 4.97
C THR A 39 46.08 -12.25 4.53
N LEU A 40 44.90 -12.34 5.12
CA LEU A 40 44.01 -11.18 5.15
C LEU A 40 44.52 -10.21 6.25
N GLY A 41 45.39 -9.29 5.83
CA GLY A 41 45.97 -8.26 6.73
C GLY A 41 44.93 -7.21 7.16
N LYS A 42 45.36 -6.27 8.00
CA LYS A 42 44.50 -5.14 8.38
C LYS A 42 43.99 -4.39 7.17
N GLY A 43 42.70 -4.07 7.17
CA GLY A 43 42.04 -3.33 6.09
C GLY A 43 41.61 -4.20 4.88
N SER A 44 41.68 -5.53 4.98
CA SER A 44 41.17 -6.42 3.93
C SER A 44 39.70 -6.22 3.71
N THR A 45 39.27 -6.34 2.43
CA THR A 45 37.87 -6.25 2.00
C THR A 45 37.48 -7.52 1.29
N ILE A 46 36.30 -8.02 1.61
CA ILE A 46 35.71 -9.22 1.04
C ILE A 46 34.44 -8.79 0.31
N PRO A 47 34.34 -8.98 -1.01
CA PRO A 47 33.09 -8.70 -1.73
C PRO A 47 32.01 -9.70 -1.26
N ILE A 48 30.81 -9.19 -0.95
CA ILE A 48 29.65 -10.02 -0.53
C ILE A 48 28.77 -10.37 -1.71
N GLY A 49 29.02 -9.79 -2.89
CA GLY A 49 28.18 -9.95 -4.06
C GLY A 49 27.28 -8.73 -4.32
N SER A 50 26.16 -8.96 -4.98
CA SER A 50 25.17 -7.93 -5.28
C SER A 50 23.81 -8.35 -4.70
N VAL A 51 23.05 -7.38 -4.23
CA VAL A 51 21.63 -7.54 -3.89
C VAL A 51 20.81 -7.06 -5.09
N ASN A 52 19.78 -7.81 -5.46
CA ASN A 52 18.85 -7.35 -6.49
C ASN A 52 18.23 -6.02 -6.08
N PRO A 53 17.91 -5.13 -7.04
CA PRO A 53 17.14 -3.94 -6.74
C PRO A 53 15.84 -4.31 -6.04
N VAL A 54 15.47 -3.50 -5.03
CA VAL A 54 14.26 -3.67 -4.26
C VAL A 54 13.33 -2.54 -4.63
N TYR A 55 12.14 -2.87 -5.10
CA TYR A 55 11.14 -1.92 -5.53
C TYR A 55 10.05 -1.72 -4.48
N LEU A 56 9.29 -0.67 -4.62
CA LEU A 56 8.21 -0.33 -3.69
C LEU A 56 7.20 -1.48 -3.51
N ARG A 57 6.90 -2.24 -4.58
CA ARG A 57 6.05 -3.43 -4.53
C ARG A 57 6.55 -4.53 -3.59
N ASP A 58 7.88 -4.60 -3.37
CA ASP A 58 8.48 -5.61 -2.49
C ASP A 58 8.25 -5.26 -1.00
N PHE A 59 8.02 -3.96 -0.71
CA PHE A 59 7.64 -3.47 0.62
C PHE A 59 6.13 -3.59 0.87
N LEU A 60 5.30 -3.32 -0.16
CA LEU A 60 3.88 -3.03 0.01
C LEU A 60 2.97 -4.12 -0.57
N ARG A 61 3.53 -5.13 -1.28
CA ARG A 61 2.76 -6.17 -1.98
C ARG A 61 1.60 -5.59 -2.80
N LEU A 62 1.94 -4.70 -3.73
CA LEU A 62 0.99 -4.01 -4.61
C LEU A 62 0.59 -4.90 -5.80
N ASP A 63 0.16 -6.14 -5.55
CA ASP A 63 -0.23 -7.15 -6.54
C ASP A 63 -1.69 -7.59 -6.40
N GLY A 64 -2.49 -6.83 -5.63
CA GLY A 64 -3.92 -7.08 -5.44
C GLY A 64 -4.73 -6.89 -6.73
N GLU A 65 -5.88 -7.54 -6.82
CA GLU A 65 -6.77 -7.54 -8.00
C GLU A 65 -7.17 -6.12 -8.46
N TYR A 66 -7.34 -5.21 -7.50
CA TYR A 66 -7.78 -3.83 -7.75
C TYR A 66 -6.63 -2.83 -7.86
N ILE A 67 -5.38 -3.30 -7.82
CA ILE A 67 -4.21 -2.43 -7.97
C ILE A 67 -3.64 -2.61 -9.36
N VAL A 68 -3.64 -1.54 -10.12
CA VAL A 68 -3.11 -1.48 -11.49
C VAL A 68 -2.01 -0.43 -11.60
N THR A 69 -1.21 -0.50 -12.64
CA THR A 69 -0.25 0.55 -13.00
C THR A 69 -0.75 1.28 -14.24
N ASP A 70 -0.65 2.60 -14.24
CA ASP A 70 -0.96 3.41 -15.41
C ASP A 70 0.22 3.52 -16.39
N GLU A 71 0.06 4.32 -17.45
CA GLU A 71 1.09 4.53 -18.50
C GLU A 71 2.38 5.17 -17.96
N ASN A 72 2.31 5.91 -16.86
CA ASN A 72 3.45 6.53 -16.18
C ASN A 72 4.11 5.58 -15.16
N GLY A 73 3.50 4.42 -14.93
CA GLY A 73 3.93 3.46 -13.94
C GLY A 73 3.44 3.78 -12.51
N ASP A 74 2.51 4.71 -12.36
CA ASP A 74 1.91 5.02 -11.06
C ASP A 74 0.92 3.92 -10.67
N TYR A 75 0.99 3.49 -9.40
CA TYR A 75 0.03 2.55 -8.84
C TYR A 75 -1.30 3.25 -8.61
N ARG A 76 -2.37 2.60 -9.05
CA ARG A 76 -3.75 3.09 -8.92
C ARG A 76 -4.63 2.02 -8.33
N VAL A 77 -5.58 2.45 -7.52
CA VAL A 77 -6.75 1.63 -7.17
C VAL A 77 -7.78 1.83 -8.27
N ARG A 78 -8.19 0.74 -8.93
CA ARG A 78 -9.20 0.76 -9.98
C ARG A 78 -10.13 -0.42 -9.85
N PHE A 79 -11.42 -0.12 -9.70
CA PHE A 79 -12.48 -1.12 -9.72
C PHE A 79 -13.83 -0.50 -10.10
N ASP A 80 -14.69 -1.33 -10.64
CA ASP A 80 -16.11 -1.08 -10.77
C ASP A 80 -16.85 -2.00 -9.79
N THR A 81 -17.94 -1.49 -9.20
CA THR A 81 -18.77 -2.28 -8.29
C THR A 81 -19.76 -3.15 -9.04
N ASP A 82 -20.39 -4.08 -8.37
CA ASP A 82 -21.58 -4.74 -8.87
C ASP A 82 -22.69 -3.72 -9.11
N SER A 83 -23.56 -4.05 -10.07
CA SER A 83 -24.73 -3.23 -10.40
C SER A 83 -25.80 -3.33 -9.32
N PHE A 84 -26.43 -2.22 -9.00
CA PHE A 84 -27.61 -2.13 -8.13
C PHE A 84 -28.86 -1.84 -8.99
N PRO A 85 -29.62 -2.87 -9.43
CA PRO A 85 -30.84 -2.69 -10.19
C PRO A 85 -32.02 -2.37 -9.27
N PHE A 86 -32.90 -1.47 -9.71
CA PHE A 86 -34.21 -1.23 -9.10
C PHE A 86 -35.25 -0.83 -10.15
N SER A 87 -36.51 -0.87 -9.77
CA SER A 87 -37.61 -0.48 -10.68
C SER A 87 -38.40 0.69 -10.12
N VAL A 88 -38.78 1.60 -10.98
CA VAL A 88 -39.75 2.66 -10.70
C VAL A 88 -41.09 2.26 -11.29
N ILE A 89 -42.11 2.06 -10.44
CA ILE A 89 -43.45 1.68 -10.88
C ILE A 89 -44.32 2.93 -10.94
N ALA A 90 -44.85 3.26 -12.13
CA ALA A 90 -45.75 4.38 -12.28
C ALA A 90 -47.06 4.16 -11.51
N PRO A 91 -47.60 5.19 -10.86
CA PRO A 91 -48.90 5.08 -10.18
C PRO A 91 -50.02 4.63 -11.11
N PRO A 92 -50.98 3.83 -10.63
CA PRO A 92 -52.05 3.29 -11.47
C PRO A 92 -53.08 4.32 -11.93
N ALA A 93 -53.12 5.54 -11.36
CA ALA A 93 -54.05 6.60 -11.77
C ALA A 93 -53.41 7.98 -11.66
N ALA A 94 -53.54 8.80 -12.71
CA ALA A 94 -53.14 10.20 -12.68
C ALA A 94 -54.01 10.98 -11.69
N GLY A 95 -53.45 11.65 -10.71
CA GLY A 95 -54.15 12.59 -9.84
C GLY A 95 -54.30 12.17 -8.37
N GLN A 96 -53.72 11.10 -7.91
CA GLN A 96 -53.55 10.86 -6.47
C GLN A 96 -52.29 11.59 -5.96
N ASP A 97 -52.39 12.23 -4.79
CA ASP A 97 -51.20 12.72 -4.06
C ASP A 97 -50.31 11.50 -3.70
N LEU A 98 -49.31 11.31 -4.51
CA LEU A 98 -48.42 10.17 -4.39
C LEU A 98 -47.08 10.70 -3.87
N SER A 99 -46.96 10.69 -2.55
CA SER A 99 -45.66 10.44 -1.94
C SER A 99 -45.34 8.97 -2.26
N TYR A 100 -44.53 8.76 -3.26
CA TYR A 100 -44.05 7.41 -3.60
C TYR A 100 -43.00 7.07 -2.53
N GLU A 101 -43.43 6.39 -1.47
CA GLU A 101 -42.50 5.83 -0.49
C GLU A 101 -41.91 4.55 -1.08
N PHE A 102 -40.69 4.64 -1.54
CA PHE A 102 -39.89 3.50 -1.95
C PHE A 102 -39.39 2.82 -0.67
N GLU A 103 -39.56 1.49 -0.57
CA GLU A 103 -38.89 0.77 0.51
C GLU A 103 -37.38 0.93 0.34
N PRO A 104 -36.63 1.37 1.35
CA PRO A 104 -35.18 1.59 1.23
C PRO A 104 -34.47 0.31 0.78
N LEU A 105 -33.73 0.40 -0.32
CA LEU A 105 -32.97 -0.72 -0.85
C LEU A 105 -31.54 -0.68 -0.32
N GLN A 106 -30.96 -1.86 -0.20
CA GLN A 106 -29.57 -2.06 0.23
C GLN A 106 -28.85 -3.00 -0.73
N TYR A 107 -27.64 -2.63 -1.14
CA TYR A 107 -26.80 -3.41 -2.02
C TYR A 107 -25.37 -3.51 -1.47
N ASP A 108 -24.81 -4.72 -1.44
CA ASP A 108 -23.37 -4.95 -1.31
C ASP A 108 -22.76 -4.71 -2.69
N MET A 109 -21.87 -3.71 -2.80
CA MET A 109 -21.38 -3.27 -4.11
C MET A 109 -20.07 -3.96 -4.50
N VAL A 110 -19.15 -4.12 -3.55
CA VAL A 110 -17.84 -4.74 -3.80
C VAL A 110 -17.24 -5.27 -2.51
N ASP A 111 -16.59 -6.42 -2.59
CA ASP A 111 -15.74 -6.97 -1.53
C ASP A 111 -14.29 -6.51 -1.77
N LEU A 112 -13.76 -5.74 -0.84
CA LEU A 112 -12.40 -5.20 -0.87
C LEU A 112 -11.47 -5.91 0.10
N SER A 113 -11.91 -6.99 0.74
CA SER A 113 -11.15 -7.69 1.78
C SER A 113 -9.81 -8.24 1.29
N GLU A 114 -9.71 -8.56 -0.01
CA GLU A 114 -8.49 -9.06 -0.66
C GLU A 114 -7.67 -7.97 -1.36
N MET A 115 -8.12 -6.70 -1.33
CA MET A 115 -7.44 -5.60 -2.02
C MET A 115 -6.00 -5.42 -1.56
N PHE A 116 -5.74 -5.65 -0.28
CA PHE A 116 -4.42 -5.55 0.34
C PHE A 116 -4.20 -6.72 1.31
N THR A 117 -4.17 -7.92 0.79
CA THR A 117 -3.76 -9.08 1.58
C THR A 117 -2.32 -8.89 2.05
N ASP A 118 -2.12 -8.79 3.36
CA ASP A 118 -0.81 -8.63 3.99
C ASP A 118 -0.02 -7.36 3.61
N ALA A 119 -0.67 -6.25 3.27
CA ALA A 119 0.01 -4.95 3.25
C ALA A 119 0.75 -4.80 4.57
N GLY A 120 2.07 -4.67 4.51
CA GLY A 120 2.95 -4.66 5.68
C GLY A 120 2.35 -3.75 6.76
N GLN A 121 2.31 -4.21 7.99
CA GLN A 121 1.67 -3.52 9.10
C GLN A 121 2.20 -2.07 9.16
N GLY A 122 1.34 -1.10 8.84
CA GLY A 122 1.66 0.32 8.95
C GLY A 122 1.61 1.14 7.66
N PHE A 123 1.34 0.53 6.48
CA PHE A 123 1.07 1.33 5.30
C PHE A 123 -0.37 1.86 5.34
N VAL A 124 -0.51 3.17 5.36
CA VAL A 124 -1.78 3.88 5.21
C VAL A 124 -1.71 4.60 3.87
N ALA A 125 -2.64 4.30 2.97
CA ALA A 125 -2.77 5.04 1.72
C ALA A 125 -3.70 6.25 1.95
N GLU A 126 -3.29 7.42 1.51
CA GLU A 126 -4.19 8.55 1.27
C GLU A 126 -4.47 8.63 -0.22
N LEU A 127 -5.69 9.05 -0.52
CA LEU A 127 -6.17 9.18 -1.89
C LEU A 127 -6.67 10.61 -2.09
N PRO A 128 -5.77 11.62 -2.05
CA PRO A 128 -6.17 13.03 -2.06
C PRO A 128 -6.89 13.43 -3.35
N GLU A 129 -6.70 12.68 -4.42
CA GLU A 129 -7.34 12.88 -5.72
C GLU A 129 -8.49 11.89 -5.97
N LEU A 130 -9.02 11.27 -4.89
CA LEU A 130 -10.09 10.30 -5.03
C LEU A 130 -11.33 10.93 -5.63
N GLU A 131 -11.75 10.36 -6.74
CA GLU A 131 -13.03 10.56 -7.36
C GLU A 131 -13.79 9.23 -7.38
N VAL A 132 -15.02 9.24 -6.89
CA VAL A 132 -15.93 8.11 -7.01
C VAL A 132 -16.90 8.40 -8.13
N GLY A 133 -16.83 7.65 -9.23
CA GLY A 133 -17.84 7.67 -10.28
C GLY A 133 -19.11 6.99 -9.80
N LEU A 134 -20.27 7.57 -10.09
CA LEU A 134 -21.56 6.94 -9.91
C LEU A 134 -22.30 7.01 -11.24
N HIS A 135 -22.57 5.86 -11.80
CA HIS A 135 -23.16 5.71 -13.14
C HIS A 135 -24.57 5.16 -12.99
N VAL A 136 -25.54 5.85 -13.57
CA VAL A 136 -26.96 5.45 -13.54
C VAL A 136 -27.48 5.39 -14.95
N ASP A 137 -28.13 4.28 -15.33
CA ASP A 137 -28.87 4.10 -16.60
C ASP A 137 -30.35 3.91 -16.29
N SER A 138 -31.17 4.83 -16.79
CA SER A 138 -32.58 4.92 -16.46
C SER A 138 -33.48 4.76 -17.67
N GLY A 139 -34.42 3.79 -17.60
CA GLY A 139 -35.52 3.65 -18.52
C GLY A 139 -36.71 4.57 -18.24
N VAL A 140 -36.67 5.38 -17.18
CA VAL A 140 -37.76 6.29 -16.77
C VAL A 140 -37.81 7.51 -17.70
N PRO A 141 -38.89 7.77 -18.44
CA PRO A 141 -38.99 8.89 -19.39
C PRO A 141 -39.27 10.24 -18.70
N ALA A 142 -38.84 10.40 -17.44
CA ALA A 142 -39.03 11.55 -16.59
C ALA A 142 -37.79 11.80 -15.76
N VAL A 143 -37.65 13.01 -15.22
CA VAL A 143 -36.60 13.33 -14.27
C VAL A 143 -37.05 12.90 -12.88
N PHE A 144 -36.22 12.16 -12.20
CA PHE A 144 -36.38 11.84 -10.77
C PHE A 144 -35.10 12.15 -10.00
N SER A 145 -35.19 12.22 -8.70
CA SER A 145 -34.03 12.31 -7.81
C SER A 145 -33.98 11.06 -6.94
N PHE A 146 -32.75 10.62 -6.63
CA PHE A 146 -32.57 9.60 -5.61
C PHE A 146 -31.72 10.12 -4.47
N ASP A 147 -32.00 9.57 -3.30
CA ASP A 147 -31.19 9.72 -2.10
C ASP A 147 -30.63 8.35 -1.75
N ALA A 148 -29.39 8.31 -1.26
CA ALA A 148 -28.76 7.08 -0.80
C ALA A 148 -27.67 7.37 0.22
N VAL A 149 -27.23 6.34 0.92
CA VAL A 149 -26.07 6.37 1.80
C VAL A 149 -25.01 5.43 1.26
N LEU A 150 -23.88 5.98 0.85
CA LEU A 150 -22.70 5.19 0.54
C LEU A 150 -21.98 4.87 1.86
N GLU A 151 -21.85 3.59 2.18
CA GLU A 151 -21.29 3.11 3.44
C GLU A 151 -20.09 2.20 3.19
N THR A 152 -19.03 2.41 3.98
CA THR A 152 -17.92 1.46 4.04
C THR A 152 -17.99 0.65 5.32
N ALA A 153 -17.57 -0.62 5.25
CA ALA A 153 -17.56 -1.53 6.40
C ALA A 153 -16.22 -2.26 6.51
N LYS A 154 -15.84 -2.60 7.75
CA LYS A 154 -14.69 -3.43 8.07
C LYS A 154 -15.06 -4.41 9.20
N ASP A 155 -14.65 -5.68 9.05
CA ASP A 155 -15.01 -6.75 10.00
C ASP A 155 -16.54 -6.80 10.25
N GLY A 156 -17.34 -6.54 9.21
CA GLY A 156 -18.80 -6.50 9.27
C GLY A 156 -19.38 -5.30 10.04
N LYS A 157 -18.57 -4.29 10.40
CA LYS A 157 -19.02 -3.08 11.11
C LYS A 157 -18.95 -1.86 10.22
N PRO A 158 -19.97 -0.98 10.22
CA PRO A 158 -19.92 0.30 9.53
C PRO A 158 -18.71 1.14 9.98
N MET A 159 -18.01 1.74 9.00
CA MET A 159 -16.87 2.62 9.27
C MET A 159 -17.21 4.08 8.96
N ARG A 160 -17.65 4.34 7.74
CA ARG A 160 -17.97 5.68 7.23
C ARG A 160 -19.27 5.66 6.46
N LYS A 161 -19.97 6.80 6.48
CA LYS A 161 -21.22 7.01 5.77
C LYS A 161 -21.16 8.34 5.05
N TYR A 162 -21.59 8.35 3.80
CA TYR A 162 -21.65 9.53 2.94
C TYR A 162 -23.06 9.66 2.38
N SER A 163 -23.75 10.74 2.69
CA SER A 163 -25.08 11.00 2.15
C SER A 163 -25.00 11.46 0.69
N LEU A 164 -25.80 10.86 -0.14
CA LEU A 164 -26.03 11.19 -1.55
C LEU A 164 -27.44 11.75 -1.65
N ASP A 165 -27.60 13.05 -1.44
CA ASP A 165 -28.92 13.66 -1.34
C ASP A 165 -29.30 14.37 -2.64
N GLY A 166 -30.51 14.09 -3.13
CA GLY A 166 -31.16 14.77 -4.24
C GLY A 166 -30.39 14.67 -5.55
N LEU A 167 -29.89 13.48 -5.93
CA LEU A 167 -29.16 13.29 -7.18
C LEU A 167 -30.13 13.15 -8.35
N PRO A 168 -30.28 14.17 -9.26
CA PRO A 168 -31.24 14.14 -10.36
C PRO A 168 -30.79 13.14 -11.45
N VAL A 169 -31.65 12.23 -11.81
CA VAL A 169 -31.48 11.25 -12.91
C VAL A 169 -32.41 11.56 -14.05
N THR A 170 -31.88 11.55 -15.27
CA THR A 170 -32.63 11.73 -16.50
C THR A 170 -32.78 10.41 -17.25
N TYR A 171 -33.65 10.37 -18.24
CA TYR A 171 -33.75 9.24 -19.15
C TYR A 171 -32.43 8.92 -19.83
N GLY A 172 -32.04 7.65 -19.84
CA GLY A 172 -30.75 7.17 -20.34
C GLY A 172 -29.66 7.30 -19.27
N LYS A 173 -28.44 7.59 -19.70
CA LYS A 173 -27.26 7.61 -18.82
C LYS A 173 -27.10 8.95 -18.11
N THR A 174 -26.87 8.87 -16.80
CA THR A 174 -26.49 10.01 -15.96
C THR A 174 -25.24 9.61 -15.17
N ASP A 175 -24.14 10.36 -15.35
CA ASP A 175 -22.87 10.10 -14.72
C ASP A 175 -22.53 11.18 -13.70
N TYR A 176 -22.13 10.77 -12.52
CA TYR A 176 -21.66 11.63 -11.43
C TYR A 176 -20.20 11.38 -11.14
N ILE A 177 -19.52 12.42 -10.70
CA ILE A 177 -18.23 12.36 -10.01
C ILE A 177 -18.40 12.93 -8.61
N LEU A 178 -18.22 12.09 -7.61
CA LEU A 178 -18.23 12.46 -6.20
C LEU A 178 -16.80 12.76 -5.77
N ASN A 179 -16.53 14.01 -5.40
CA ASN A 179 -15.21 14.43 -4.94
C ASN A 179 -15.30 15.50 -3.84
N MET A 180 -14.17 15.89 -3.26
CA MET A 180 -14.08 16.87 -2.17
C MET A 180 -14.50 18.30 -2.57
N THR A 181 -14.40 18.65 -3.85
CA THR A 181 -14.56 20.02 -4.33
C THR A 181 -15.91 20.29 -5.00
N GLY A 182 -16.58 19.27 -5.51
CA GLY A 182 -17.77 19.39 -6.35
C GLY A 182 -17.46 19.98 -7.73
N ASN A 183 -16.19 19.98 -8.16
CA ASN A 183 -15.75 20.57 -9.42
C ASN A 183 -14.79 19.63 -10.15
N GLY A 184 -14.73 19.78 -11.48
CA GLY A 184 -13.80 19.06 -12.34
C GLY A 184 -13.84 19.59 -13.77
N SER A 185 -13.09 18.94 -14.66
CA SER A 185 -12.89 19.39 -16.05
C SER A 185 -13.72 18.65 -17.10
N ARG A 186 -14.39 17.55 -16.75
CA ARG A 186 -15.22 16.79 -17.69
C ARG A 186 -16.56 17.47 -17.85
N ASN A 187 -17.03 17.58 -19.09
CA ASN A 187 -18.28 18.27 -19.41
C ASN A 187 -19.50 17.34 -19.51
N ASP A 188 -19.25 16.04 -19.48
CA ASP A 188 -20.25 14.97 -19.67
C ASP A 188 -20.70 14.33 -18.34
N VAL A 189 -20.27 14.89 -17.21
CA VAL A 189 -20.56 14.38 -15.87
C VAL A 189 -21.04 15.48 -14.94
N ILE A 190 -21.78 15.10 -13.91
CA ILE A 190 -22.26 15.99 -12.85
C ILE A 190 -21.31 15.84 -11.65
N TYR A 191 -20.66 16.94 -11.26
CA TYR A 191 -19.81 16.93 -10.07
C TYR A 191 -20.64 17.20 -8.81
N LYS A 192 -20.45 16.35 -7.80
CA LYS A 192 -21.08 16.50 -6.48
C LYS A 192 -20.00 16.55 -5.40
N GLN A 193 -20.06 17.62 -4.59
CA GLN A 193 -19.18 17.71 -3.43
C GLN A 193 -19.66 16.76 -2.33
N ILE A 194 -18.75 15.89 -1.87
CA ILE A 194 -18.96 15.01 -0.72
C ILE A 194 -17.80 15.20 0.24
N GLN A 195 -18.11 15.68 1.44
CA GLN A 195 -17.10 15.96 2.45
C GLN A 195 -16.41 14.65 2.89
N ASP A 196 -15.07 14.68 3.05
CA ASP A 196 -14.22 13.57 3.48
C ASP A 196 -14.30 12.31 2.60
N ILE A 197 -14.74 12.43 1.34
CA ILE A 197 -14.82 11.29 0.40
C ILE A 197 -13.43 10.70 0.10
N ASP A 198 -12.37 11.51 0.18
CA ASP A 198 -10.96 11.12 0.07
C ASP A 198 -10.55 10.06 1.09
N LYS A 199 -11.32 9.93 2.18
CA LYS A 199 -11.10 8.95 3.25
C LYS A 199 -11.94 7.68 3.12
N ILE A 200 -12.71 7.52 2.03
CA ILE A 200 -13.60 6.37 1.86
C ILE A 200 -12.86 5.03 1.89
N LEU A 201 -11.61 5.02 1.41
CA LEU A 201 -10.71 3.86 1.41
C LEU A 201 -9.60 3.97 2.48
N SER A 202 -9.73 4.86 3.47
CA SER A 202 -8.73 5.05 4.54
C SER A 202 -9.36 4.97 5.95
N PRO A 203 -9.01 3.98 6.79
CA PRO A 203 -8.31 2.75 6.42
C PRO A 203 -9.12 1.94 5.42
N ILE A 204 -8.46 1.02 4.72
CA ILE A 204 -9.08 0.24 3.66
C ILE A 204 -10.21 -0.60 4.23
N PRO A 205 -11.45 -0.45 3.71
CA PRO A 205 -12.60 -1.24 4.13
C PRO A 205 -12.56 -2.64 3.52
N ASP A 206 -13.35 -3.54 4.07
CA ASP A 206 -13.59 -4.85 3.48
C ASP A 206 -14.76 -4.81 2.47
N ALA A 207 -15.66 -3.85 2.61
CA ALA A 207 -16.83 -3.72 1.74
C ALA A 207 -17.26 -2.28 1.53
N LEU A 208 -17.82 -2.03 0.35
CA LEU A 208 -18.55 -0.82 -0.02
C LEU A 208 -20.01 -1.19 -0.29
N LYS A 209 -20.95 -0.39 0.24
CA LYS A 209 -22.39 -0.66 0.19
C LYS A 209 -23.15 0.61 -0.16
N ILE A 210 -24.29 0.45 -0.85
CA ILE A 210 -25.34 1.47 -0.93
C ILE A 210 -26.47 1.06 0.00
N ASN A 211 -26.86 1.94 0.91
CA ASN A 211 -27.97 1.76 1.84
C ASN A 211 -28.98 2.89 1.66
N ASP A 212 -30.19 2.67 2.17
CA ASP A 212 -31.23 3.67 2.27
C ASP A 212 -31.54 4.38 0.91
N LEU A 213 -31.39 3.63 -0.21
CA LEU A 213 -31.69 4.16 -1.53
C LEU A 213 -33.21 4.38 -1.65
N THR A 214 -33.59 5.65 -1.85
CA THR A 214 -34.98 6.09 -2.05
C THR A 214 -35.08 6.96 -3.30
N VAL A 215 -36.26 7.00 -3.90
CA VAL A 215 -36.52 7.77 -5.12
C VAL A 215 -37.63 8.78 -4.86
N SER A 216 -37.45 9.98 -5.36
CA SER A 216 -38.46 11.07 -5.35
C SER A 216 -38.65 11.64 -6.75
N MET A 217 -39.88 12.07 -7.06
CA MET A 217 -40.23 12.63 -8.35
C MET A 217 -41.24 13.74 -8.18
N ASP A 218 -41.06 14.85 -8.89
CA ASP A 218 -42.01 15.94 -8.91
C ASP A 218 -43.33 15.53 -9.62
N GLN A 219 -44.44 16.14 -9.19
CA GLN A 219 -45.79 15.76 -9.68
C GLN A 219 -45.94 15.95 -11.19
N ASP A 220 -45.35 16.95 -11.78
CA ASP A 220 -45.37 17.18 -13.25
C ASP A 220 -44.61 16.08 -13.98
N GLN A 221 -43.52 15.55 -13.41
CA GLN A 221 -42.76 14.45 -13.99
C GLN A 221 -43.52 13.12 -13.94
N LEU A 222 -44.33 12.91 -12.90
CA LEU A 222 -45.24 11.74 -12.80
C LEU A 222 -46.23 11.67 -13.95
N THR A 223 -46.65 12.82 -14.54
CA THR A 223 -47.54 12.86 -15.68
C THR A 223 -46.95 12.31 -16.98
N LEU A 224 -45.62 12.19 -17.05
CA LEU A 224 -44.90 11.62 -18.20
C LEU A 224 -44.84 10.10 -18.17
N LEU A 225 -45.21 9.48 -17.05
CA LEU A 225 -45.20 8.04 -16.88
C LEU A 225 -46.51 7.39 -17.40
N GLU A 226 -46.38 6.22 -17.99
CA GLU A 226 -47.52 5.38 -18.33
C GLU A 226 -48.07 4.72 -17.05
N PRO A 227 -49.36 4.96 -16.67
CA PRO A 227 -49.92 4.41 -15.44
C PRO A 227 -49.74 2.89 -15.30
N GLY A 228 -49.22 2.45 -14.17
CA GLY A 228 -49.01 1.02 -13.87
C GLY A 228 -47.83 0.37 -14.57
N LYS A 229 -47.05 1.12 -15.36
CA LYS A 229 -45.87 0.61 -16.03
C LYS A 229 -44.67 0.60 -15.07
N GLU A 230 -43.86 -0.43 -15.18
CA GLU A 230 -42.60 -0.58 -14.51
C GLU A 230 -41.45 -0.14 -15.43
N TYR A 231 -40.52 0.62 -14.89
CA TYR A 231 -39.34 1.14 -15.60
C TYR A 231 -38.09 0.70 -14.86
N ASP A 232 -37.17 0.08 -15.57
CA ASP A 232 -35.91 -0.39 -15.02
C ASP A 232 -34.92 0.76 -14.86
N VAL A 233 -34.22 0.73 -13.76
CA VAL A 233 -33.06 1.59 -13.46
C VAL A 233 -31.94 0.70 -12.96
N SER A 234 -30.74 0.98 -13.39
CA SER A 234 -29.55 0.31 -12.84
C SER A 234 -28.43 1.30 -12.64
N GLY A 235 -27.57 1.02 -11.69
CA GLY A 235 -26.40 1.83 -11.45
C GLY A 235 -25.22 1.00 -10.95
N TYR A 236 -24.04 1.59 -11.01
CA TYR A 236 -22.83 1.06 -10.40
C TYR A 236 -21.92 2.22 -10.00
N ALA A 237 -20.96 1.97 -9.08
CA ALA A 237 -19.93 2.94 -8.77
C ALA A 237 -18.60 2.48 -9.36
N SER A 238 -17.72 3.45 -9.62
CA SER A 238 -16.35 3.21 -10.09
C SER A 238 -15.37 4.00 -9.27
N VAL A 239 -14.18 3.44 -9.09
CA VAL A 239 -13.02 4.12 -8.47
C VAL A 239 -11.84 3.96 -9.40
N ASP A 240 -11.15 5.07 -9.68
CA ASP A 240 -9.86 5.08 -10.37
C ASP A 240 -9.02 6.23 -9.82
N THR A 241 -8.13 5.93 -8.89
CA THR A 241 -7.35 6.93 -8.16
C THR A 241 -5.90 6.49 -7.95
N PRO A 242 -4.91 7.39 -8.09
CA PRO A 242 -3.53 7.07 -7.78
C PRO A 242 -3.34 6.78 -6.29
N LEU A 243 -2.50 5.80 -5.98
CA LEU A 243 -2.02 5.57 -4.62
C LEU A 243 -0.91 6.56 -4.29
N SER A 244 -0.99 7.19 -3.12
CA SER A 244 -0.02 8.19 -2.67
C SER A 244 0.51 7.88 -1.28
N PHE A 245 1.72 8.36 -0.97
CA PHE A 245 2.22 8.35 0.40
C PHE A 245 1.36 9.25 1.27
N THR A 246 1.12 8.81 2.51
CA THR A 246 0.54 9.65 3.57
C THR A 246 1.65 10.26 4.42
N ALA A 247 1.31 11.22 5.27
CA ALA A 247 2.24 11.72 6.28
C ALA A 247 2.64 10.65 7.32
N GLU A 248 1.85 9.58 7.45
CA GLU A 248 1.99 8.51 8.44
C GLU A 248 2.45 7.18 7.84
N SER A 249 2.77 7.13 6.54
CA SER A 249 3.23 5.89 5.89
C SER A 249 4.55 5.41 6.48
N HIS A 250 4.62 4.11 6.74
CA HIS A 250 5.85 3.42 7.16
C HIS A 250 6.19 2.32 6.17
N LEU A 251 7.47 2.21 5.82
CA LEU A 251 8.00 1.13 5.00
C LEU A 251 9.04 0.37 5.81
N ASP A 252 8.86 -0.94 5.94
CA ASP A 252 9.80 -1.83 6.61
C ASP A 252 10.12 -3.02 5.70
N LEU A 253 11.40 -3.35 5.57
CA LEU A 253 11.86 -4.48 4.78
C LEU A 253 13.09 -5.11 5.41
N SER A 254 13.15 -6.43 5.38
CA SER A 254 14.31 -7.21 5.78
C SER A 254 14.89 -7.96 4.59
N LEU A 255 16.14 -7.67 4.25
CA LEU A 255 16.87 -8.28 3.13
C LEU A 255 17.94 -9.23 3.67
N PRO A 256 17.85 -10.55 3.37
CA PRO A 256 18.93 -11.46 3.69
C PRO A 256 20.15 -11.14 2.81
N LEU A 257 21.31 -11.08 3.43
CA LEU A 257 22.60 -10.95 2.76
C LEU A 257 23.35 -12.28 2.90
N ASP A 258 23.79 -12.82 1.77
CA ASP A 258 24.55 -14.09 1.77
C ASP A 258 26.02 -13.83 2.17
N ALA A 259 26.22 -13.65 3.46
CA ALA A 259 27.55 -13.46 4.06
C ALA A 259 27.67 -14.37 5.27
N LYS A 260 28.69 -15.23 5.27
CA LYS A 260 29.00 -16.15 6.37
C LYS A 260 30.39 -15.88 6.90
N LEU A 261 30.56 -15.99 8.20
CA LEU A 261 31.85 -15.89 8.86
C LEU A 261 32.03 -17.10 9.77
N ASN A 262 32.84 -18.07 9.29
CA ASN A 262 32.98 -19.40 9.89
C ASN A 262 33.80 -19.41 11.19
N GLU A 263 33.73 -20.55 11.89
CA GLU A 263 34.49 -20.79 13.13
C GLU A 263 36.01 -20.80 12.89
N GLY A 264 36.78 -20.30 13.86
CA GLY A 264 38.24 -20.31 13.82
C GLY A 264 38.88 -18.98 13.38
N ILE A 265 38.09 -18.01 12.95
CA ILE A 265 38.58 -16.71 12.52
C ILE A 265 38.30 -15.68 13.62
N GLY A 266 39.36 -15.19 14.28
CA GLY A 266 39.24 -14.19 15.35
C GLY A 266 39.02 -12.78 14.80
N ILE A 267 37.79 -12.42 14.47
CA ILE A 267 37.40 -11.07 14.05
C ILE A 267 36.58 -10.44 15.18
N ARG A 268 36.91 -9.21 15.55
CA ARG A 268 36.13 -8.45 16.55
C ARG A 268 35.29 -7.34 15.97
N LYS A 269 35.69 -6.88 14.80
CA LYS A 269 35.05 -5.78 14.10
C LYS A 269 34.98 -6.05 12.59
N ALA A 270 33.83 -5.86 12.00
CA ALA A 270 33.64 -5.84 10.55
C ALA A 270 32.85 -4.60 10.17
N VAL A 271 33.06 -4.09 8.96
CA VAL A 271 32.30 -2.96 8.41
C VAL A 271 31.70 -3.38 7.08
N LEU A 272 30.38 -3.49 7.03
CA LEU A 272 29.67 -3.67 5.78
C LEU A 272 29.56 -2.29 5.11
N LYS A 273 30.10 -2.18 3.89
CA LYS A 273 29.99 -0.97 3.07
C LYS A 273 29.16 -1.27 1.84
N MET A 274 28.36 -0.29 1.41
CA MET A 274 27.54 -0.37 0.19
C MET A 274 27.24 1.01 -0.36
N ASN A 275 27.08 1.09 -1.68
CA ASN A 275 26.53 2.25 -2.37
C ASN A 275 25.06 2.03 -2.63
N VAL A 276 24.21 2.89 -2.10
CA VAL A 276 22.75 2.81 -2.27
C VAL A 276 22.26 3.95 -3.15
N THR A 277 21.54 3.60 -4.22
CA THR A 277 20.79 4.57 -5.03
C THR A 277 19.31 4.44 -4.66
N ASN A 278 18.72 5.53 -4.17
CA ASN A 278 17.34 5.58 -3.71
C ASN A 278 16.50 6.47 -4.62
N SER A 279 15.46 5.92 -5.22
CA SER A 279 14.44 6.66 -6.00
C SER A 279 13.10 6.79 -5.27
N ILE A 280 13.00 6.32 -4.01
CA ILE A 280 11.83 6.49 -3.15
C ILE A 280 11.96 7.84 -2.42
N PRO A 281 10.88 8.65 -2.30
CA PRO A 281 10.94 9.96 -1.66
C PRO A 281 11.04 9.91 -0.13
N LEU A 282 11.48 8.79 0.42
CA LEU A 282 11.68 8.55 1.84
C LEU A 282 13.16 8.29 2.15
N ALA A 283 13.62 8.82 3.28
CA ALA A 283 14.91 8.45 3.82
C ALA A 283 14.79 7.17 4.66
N PHE A 284 15.75 6.23 4.47
CA PHE A 284 15.75 4.96 5.19
C PHE A 284 16.81 4.94 6.27
N SER A 285 16.45 4.43 7.43
CA SER A 285 17.41 3.90 8.39
C SER A 285 17.76 2.46 8.01
N ALA A 286 19.02 2.08 8.24
CA ALA A 286 19.50 0.75 7.93
C ALA A 286 20.12 0.13 9.18
N VAL A 287 19.69 -1.08 9.54
CA VAL A 287 20.24 -1.87 10.65
C VAL A 287 20.64 -3.22 10.10
N VAL A 288 21.85 -3.67 10.42
CA VAL A 288 22.31 -5.02 10.05
C VAL A 288 22.23 -5.92 11.28
N MET A 289 21.60 -7.07 11.14
CA MET A 289 21.53 -8.10 12.18
C MET A 289 22.34 -9.31 11.74
N ALA A 290 23.17 -9.83 12.66
CA ALA A 290 23.89 -11.08 12.44
C ALA A 290 23.03 -12.26 12.89
N LEU A 291 23.01 -13.34 12.09
CA LEU A 291 22.22 -14.54 12.36
C LEU A 291 23.12 -15.73 12.66
N ASP A 292 22.66 -16.61 13.56
CA ASP A 292 23.26 -17.92 13.81
C ASP A 292 22.84 -18.97 12.75
N LYS A 293 23.37 -20.20 12.85
CA LYS A 293 23.03 -21.34 11.96
C LYS A 293 21.53 -21.69 11.94
N SER A 294 20.79 -21.31 12.96
CA SER A 294 19.35 -21.56 13.07
C SER A 294 18.53 -20.38 12.58
N GLY A 295 19.15 -19.30 12.10
CA GLY A 295 18.51 -18.08 11.65
C GLY A 295 18.09 -17.13 12.78
N ASN A 296 18.56 -17.35 14.02
CA ASN A 296 18.26 -16.44 15.12
C ASN A 296 19.25 -15.28 15.18
N VAL A 297 18.76 -14.11 15.59
CA VAL A 297 19.60 -12.92 15.76
C VAL A 297 20.59 -13.12 16.91
N ILE A 298 21.88 -12.90 16.65
CA ILE A 298 22.95 -12.96 17.65
C ILE A 298 22.95 -11.66 18.44
N GLN A 299 22.52 -11.73 19.71
CA GLN A 299 22.29 -10.56 20.56
C GLN A 299 23.59 -9.82 20.95
N ASP A 300 24.74 -10.52 20.99
CA ASP A 300 26.02 -9.94 21.37
C ASP A 300 26.73 -9.15 20.25
N VAL A 301 26.14 -9.16 19.05
CA VAL A 301 26.63 -8.37 17.91
C VAL A 301 25.85 -7.07 17.85
N SER A 302 26.52 -5.95 18.03
CA SER A 302 25.96 -4.63 17.81
C SER A 302 26.24 -4.15 16.40
N ALA A 303 25.24 -3.59 15.76
CA ALA A 303 25.34 -2.95 14.46
C ALA A 303 25.04 -1.45 14.59
N LYS A 304 25.83 -0.62 13.93
CA LYS A 304 25.62 0.83 13.90
C LYS A 304 25.82 1.35 12.49
N THR A 305 24.83 2.08 12.01
CA THR A 305 24.90 2.82 10.74
C THR A 305 25.44 4.21 10.98
N ASP A 306 26.27 4.70 10.07
CA ASP A 306 26.86 6.02 10.17
C ASP A 306 25.90 7.12 9.69
N VAL A 307 25.14 6.84 8.61
CA VAL A 307 24.24 7.81 7.99
C VAL A 307 22.96 7.13 7.47
N PRO A 308 21.82 7.82 7.47
CA PRO A 308 20.61 7.32 6.81
C PRO A 308 20.80 7.33 5.29
N ILE A 309 20.10 6.44 4.58
CA ILE A 309 19.98 6.47 3.12
C ILE A 309 19.12 7.66 2.76
N ALA A 310 19.68 8.61 2.00
CA ALA A 310 18.99 9.85 1.65
C ALA A 310 17.76 9.58 0.78
N ALA A 311 16.69 10.38 0.95
CA ALA A 311 15.52 10.37 0.09
C ALA A 311 15.88 10.85 -1.33
N GLY A 312 15.30 10.19 -2.34
CA GLY A 312 15.47 10.56 -3.75
C GLY A 312 14.12 10.62 -4.46
N THR A 313 14.16 10.77 -5.76
CA THR A 313 12.97 10.64 -6.63
C THR A 313 13.34 9.86 -7.88
N ILE A 314 12.38 9.43 -8.67
CA ILE A 314 12.65 8.75 -9.95
C ILE A 314 13.48 9.66 -10.87
N ALA A 315 13.15 10.96 -10.94
CA ALA A 315 13.86 11.93 -11.76
C ALA A 315 15.26 12.28 -11.24
N THR A 316 15.43 12.27 -9.91
CA THR A 316 16.69 12.62 -9.23
C THR A 316 16.98 11.63 -8.10
N PRO A 317 17.43 10.40 -8.42
CA PRO A 317 17.75 9.41 -7.39
C PRO A 317 18.89 9.87 -6.48
N ALA A 318 18.74 9.71 -5.19
CA ALA A 318 19.78 10.00 -4.22
C ALA A 318 20.79 8.87 -4.15
N LYS A 319 22.08 9.22 -4.02
CA LYS A 319 23.17 8.26 -3.84
C LYS A 319 23.74 8.45 -2.44
N THR A 320 23.82 7.35 -1.68
CA THR A 320 24.36 7.34 -0.31
C THR A 320 25.37 6.21 -0.17
N GLU A 321 26.56 6.53 0.29
CA GLU A 321 27.51 5.53 0.75
C GLU A 321 27.17 5.19 2.21
N VAL A 322 26.82 3.93 2.47
CA VAL A 322 26.40 3.43 3.77
C VAL A 322 27.49 2.53 4.33
N ALA A 323 27.90 2.78 5.57
CA ALA A 323 28.80 1.90 6.31
C ALA A 323 28.11 1.45 7.61
N VAL A 324 27.99 0.13 7.78
CA VAL A 324 27.44 -0.48 9.00
C VAL A 324 28.56 -1.18 9.74
N THR A 325 28.88 -0.69 10.92
CA THR A 325 29.91 -1.28 11.76
C THR A 325 29.30 -2.37 12.65
N LEU A 326 29.81 -3.59 12.49
CA LEU A 326 29.50 -4.75 13.33
C LEU A 326 30.61 -4.94 14.37
N THR A 327 30.24 -5.00 15.63
CA THR A 327 31.19 -5.22 16.76
C THR A 327 30.65 -6.24 17.74
N THR A 328 31.57 -6.98 18.38
CA THR A 328 31.26 -7.91 19.47
C THR A 328 32.33 -7.82 20.57
N GLY A 329 31.98 -8.21 21.77
CA GLY A 329 32.92 -8.33 22.89
C GLY A 329 33.91 -9.49 22.76
N GLY A 330 33.61 -10.46 21.89
CA GLY A 330 34.40 -11.66 21.60
C GLY A 330 34.80 -11.81 20.14
N ASP A 331 34.86 -13.03 19.65
CA ASP A 331 35.07 -13.32 18.25
C ASP A 331 33.71 -13.17 17.50
N LEU A 332 33.71 -12.34 16.47
CA LEU A 332 32.54 -12.13 15.62
C LEU A 332 32.30 -13.36 14.74
N ARG A 333 31.14 -13.98 14.87
CA ARG A 333 30.71 -15.15 14.10
C ARG A 333 29.29 -14.97 13.68
N PHE A 334 28.96 -15.33 12.45
CA PHE A 334 27.59 -15.36 11.94
C PHE A 334 27.47 -16.28 10.73
N ASP A 335 26.31 -16.86 10.56
CA ASP A 335 25.97 -17.71 9.41
C ASP A 335 25.11 -17.00 8.37
N GLY A 336 24.69 -15.77 8.65
CA GLY A 336 23.97 -14.87 7.76
C GLY A 336 23.93 -13.47 8.31
N LEU A 337 23.69 -12.51 7.43
CA LEU A 337 23.36 -11.14 7.77
C LEU A 337 21.98 -10.78 7.23
N VAL A 338 21.24 -9.97 7.96
CA VAL A 338 19.99 -9.36 7.49
C VAL A 338 20.15 -7.86 7.54
N LEU A 339 19.91 -7.20 6.43
CA LEU A 339 19.78 -5.75 6.33
C LEU A 339 18.31 -5.39 6.55
N HIS A 340 18.00 -4.79 7.68
CA HIS A 340 16.68 -4.25 7.97
C HIS A 340 16.64 -2.77 7.61
N LEU A 341 15.71 -2.41 6.72
CA LEU A 341 15.47 -1.06 6.23
C LEU A 341 14.13 -0.58 6.79
N SER A 342 14.11 0.61 7.36
CA SER A 342 12.87 1.24 7.79
C SER A 342 12.84 2.72 7.37
N ALA A 343 11.67 3.19 6.95
CA ALA A 343 11.42 4.57 6.59
C ALA A 343 10.08 5.02 7.12
N ALA A 344 10.01 6.27 7.55
CA ALA A 344 8.78 6.95 7.91
C ALA A 344 8.56 8.14 6.97
N SER A 345 7.33 8.29 6.53
CA SER A 345 6.89 9.44 5.74
C SER A 345 6.74 10.69 6.63
N ASN A 346 6.44 11.80 6.00
CA ASN A 346 6.15 13.06 6.64
C ASN A 346 5.25 13.92 5.74
N ALA A 347 4.79 15.06 6.23
CA ALA A 347 3.91 15.96 5.49
C ALA A 347 4.47 16.49 4.16
N GLN A 348 5.80 16.45 3.94
CA GLN A 348 6.41 16.92 2.68
C GLN A 348 6.31 15.88 1.57
N VAL A 349 6.15 14.62 1.93
CA VAL A 349 6.05 13.48 1.00
C VAL A 349 4.60 13.10 0.75
N ALA A 350 3.70 13.44 1.67
CA ALA A 350 2.27 13.19 1.52
C ALA A 350 1.74 13.70 0.17
N GLY A 351 0.91 12.89 -0.49
CA GLY A 351 0.38 13.16 -1.83
C GLY A 351 1.33 12.81 -2.99
N THR A 352 2.57 12.40 -2.72
CA THR A 352 3.45 11.88 -3.78
C THR A 352 2.98 10.48 -4.22
N HIS A 353 2.77 10.30 -5.52
CA HIS A 353 2.30 9.01 -6.06
C HIS A 353 3.30 7.88 -5.82
N LEU A 354 2.75 6.71 -5.54
CA LEU A 354 3.51 5.46 -5.54
C LEU A 354 3.74 5.02 -6.98
N ASN A 355 4.99 4.70 -7.35
CA ASN A 355 5.33 4.33 -8.72
C ASN A 355 6.18 3.05 -8.75
N GLN A 356 5.95 2.21 -9.77
CA GLN A 356 6.65 0.93 -9.94
C GLN A 356 8.17 1.06 -10.11
N SER A 357 8.66 2.24 -10.52
CA SER A 357 10.08 2.54 -10.70
C SER A 357 10.75 3.06 -9.42
N GLN A 358 9.99 3.30 -8.35
CA GLN A 358 10.53 3.67 -7.05
C GLN A 358 11.18 2.45 -6.39
N GLY A 359 12.45 2.58 -6.00
CA GLY A 359 13.18 1.47 -5.39
C GLY A 359 14.53 1.87 -4.85
N LEU A 360 15.21 0.87 -4.31
CA LEU A 360 16.56 0.91 -3.79
C LEU A 360 17.45 0.00 -4.62
N GLU A 361 18.56 0.50 -5.11
CA GLU A 361 19.59 -0.27 -5.80
C GLU A 361 20.85 -0.30 -4.94
N PHE A 362 21.37 -1.50 -4.67
CA PHE A 362 22.54 -1.72 -3.83
C PHE A 362 23.72 -2.16 -4.71
N LYS A 363 24.84 -1.45 -4.61
CA LYS A 363 26.07 -1.72 -5.36
C LYS A 363 27.27 -1.78 -4.41
N ASP A 364 28.31 -2.44 -4.90
CA ASP A 364 29.63 -2.48 -4.25
C ASP A 364 29.56 -2.96 -2.78
N LEU A 365 28.76 -4.01 -2.52
CA LEU A 365 28.66 -4.60 -1.19
C LEU A 365 29.98 -5.28 -0.84
N VAL A 366 30.65 -4.74 0.17
CA VAL A 366 31.91 -5.29 0.67
C VAL A 366 31.91 -5.37 2.20
N LEU A 367 32.45 -6.46 2.73
CA LEU A 367 32.76 -6.59 4.14
C LEU A 367 34.23 -6.21 4.36
N SER A 368 34.47 -5.11 5.01
CA SER A 368 35.80 -4.66 5.38
C SER A 368 36.18 -5.16 6.78
N LEU A 369 37.38 -5.65 6.91
CA LEU A 369 37.98 -6.17 8.18
C LEU A 369 39.08 -5.23 8.64
N PRO A 370 38.76 -4.15 9.41
CA PRO A 370 39.73 -3.12 9.77
C PRO A 370 40.90 -3.66 10.57
N ASP A 371 40.67 -4.61 11.46
CA ASP A 371 41.67 -5.19 12.34
C ASP A 371 42.37 -6.44 11.75
N GLY A 372 41.94 -6.86 10.56
CA GLY A 372 42.37 -8.10 9.91
C GLY A 372 41.80 -9.36 10.58
N ILE A 373 42.37 -10.50 10.21
CA ILE A 373 42.00 -11.80 10.76
C ILE A 373 43.10 -12.26 11.71
N GLN A 374 42.72 -12.69 12.89
CA GLN A 374 43.60 -13.40 13.81
C GLN A 374 43.31 -14.90 13.72
N VAL A 375 44.17 -15.65 13.04
CA VAL A 375 44.09 -17.11 13.03
C VAL A 375 44.54 -17.60 14.40
N LYS A 376 43.71 -18.36 15.09
CA LYS A 376 44.01 -18.98 16.39
C LYS A 376 44.58 -20.36 16.18
#